data_6422a687e24e4c49a497bf96fd1be50f
#
_entry.id   6422a687e24e4c49a497bf96fd1be50f
#
_cell.length_a   1.000
_cell.length_b   1.000
_cell.length_c   1.000
_cell.angle_alpha   90.00
_cell.angle_beta   90.00
_cell.angle_gamma   90.00
#
_symmetry.space_group_name_H-M   'P 1'
#
loop_
_entity.id
_entity.type
_entity.pdbx_description
1 polymer ?
#
loop_
_entity_poly.entity_id
_entity_poly.type
_entity_poly.pdbx_seq_one_letter_code
_entity_poly.pdbx_strand_id
1 'polypeptide(L)'
;MPITVPHPSAEADKLFKPSEWKLINGQAVKFNDVKVHEFNMGDVEDPDLYAAEPLYQWQQTEAGQWVMEHAIETPFWHRMVNPYTFGYTYYIIARLKEQDQTYWALKWQKS
;
A
#
# COMPACT_ATOMS: atom_id res chain seq x y z
N MET A 1 11.31 -17.26 4.02
CA MET A 1 9.99 -16.66 3.80
C MET A 1 9.80 -16.27 2.36
N PRO A 2 8.68 -16.60 1.75
CA PRO A 2 8.44 -16.12 0.42
C PRO A 2 8.36 -14.60 0.41
N ILE A 3 8.91 -14.01 -0.62
CA ILE A 3 8.79 -12.57 -0.82
C ILE A 3 7.37 -12.30 -1.28
N THR A 4 6.64 -11.54 -0.48
CA THR A 4 5.28 -11.14 -0.83
C THR A 4 5.33 -9.75 -1.42
N VAL A 5 4.69 -9.59 -2.57
CA VAL A 5 4.56 -8.26 -3.15
C VAL A 5 3.14 -7.76 -2.87
N PRO A 6 2.92 -6.45 -2.84
CA PRO A 6 1.56 -5.93 -2.74
C PRO A 6 0.70 -6.49 -3.87
N HIS A 7 -0.52 -6.90 -3.55
CA HIS A 7 -1.43 -7.49 -4.53
C HIS A 7 -2.46 -6.46 -5.00
N PRO A 8 -3.08 -6.67 -6.17
CA PRO A 8 -4.09 -5.73 -6.65
C PRO A 8 -5.32 -5.73 -5.73
N SER A 9 -5.92 -4.56 -5.59
CA SER A 9 -7.17 -4.43 -4.85
C SER A 9 -8.31 -5.04 -5.65
N ALA A 10 -9.12 -5.86 -4.99
CA ALA A 10 -10.27 -6.48 -5.65
C ALA A 10 -11.37 -5.46 -5.95
N GLU A 11 -11.52 -4.47 -5.09
CA GLU A 11 -12.57 -3.47 -5.22
C GLU A 11 -12.05 -2.10 -4.85
N ALA A 12 -12.14 -1.17 -5.80
CA ALA A 12 -11.63 0.18 -5.60
C ALA A 12 -12.36 0.93 -4.49
N ASP A 13 -13.65 0.68 -4.32
CA ASP A 13 -14.45 1.35 -3.30
C ASP A 13 -14.12 0.90 -1.89
N LYS A 14 -13.31 -0.15 -1.76
CA LYS A 14 -12.86 -0.62 -0.44
C LYS A 14 -11.52 -0.04 -0.02
N LEU A 15 -10.93 0.81 -0.85
CA LEU A 15 -9.74 1.54 -0.46
C LEU A 15 -10.11 2.56 0.62
N PHE A 16 -9.22 2.88 1.48
CA PHE A 16 -9.41 3.92 2.50
C PHE A 16 -10.65 3.71 3.35
N LYS A 17 -10.91 2.48 3.72
CA LYS A 17 -11.97 2.19 4.66
C LYS A 17 -11.73 2.91 5.97
N PRO A 18 -12.81 3.28 6.69
CA PRO A 18 -12.65 3.78 8.05
C PRO A 18 -12.03 2.73 8.95
N SER A 19 -11.65 3.15 10.15
CA SER A 19 -11.05 2.25 11.14
C SER A 19 -11.85 0.98 11.30
N GLU A 20 -11.17 -0.15 11.31
CA GLU A 20 -11.78 -1.45 11.51
C GLU A 20 -11.06 -2.19 12.62
N TRP A 21 -11.68 -3.25 13.11
CA TRP A 21 -11.12 -4.10 14.13
C TRP A 21 -10.91 -5.49 13.58
N LYS A 22 -9.82 -6.12 13.98
CA LYS A 22 -9.52 -7.50 13.60
C LYS A 22 -8.97 -8.25 14.82
N LEU A 23 -9.32 -9.51 14.92
CA LEU A 23 -8.73 -10.36 15.98
C LEU A 23 -7.37 -10.87 15.50
N ILE A 24 -6.35 -10.55 16.26
CA ILE A 24 -5.00 -11.00 16.00
C ILE A 24 -4.49 -11.64 17.29
N ASN A 25 -4.18 -12.94 17.21
CA ASN A 25 -3.73 -13.70 18.39
C ASN A 25 -4.70 -13.56 19.58
N GLY A 26 -6.00 -13.59 19.28
CA GLY A 26 -7.04 -13.50 20.31
C GLY A 26 -7.31 -12.10 20.83
N GLN A 27 -6.65 -11.08 20.32
CA GLN A 27 -6.84 -9.70 20.74
C GLN A 27 -7.51 -8.89 19.65
N ALA A 28 -8.42 -8.00 20.04
CA ALA A 28 -9.04 -7.05 19.12
C ALA A 28 -8.03 -5.94 18.81
N VAL A 29 -7.64 -5.83 17.56
CA VAL A 29 -6.68 -4.83 17.11
C VAL A 29 -7.37 -3.88 16.13
N LYS A 30 -7.28 -2.59 16.42
CA LYS A 30 -7.81 -1.55 15.56
C LYS A 30 -6.77 -1.21 14.49
N PHE A 31 -7.23 -1.07 13.26
CA PHE A 31 -6.34 -0.74 12.15
C PHE A 31 -7.00 0.23 11.18
N ASN A 32 -6.17 0.87 10.38
CA ASN A 32 -6.60 1.77 9.30
C ASN A 32 -5.86 1.44 8.03
N ASP A 33 -6.50 1.73 6.90
CA ASP A 33 -5.84 1.67 5.61
C ASP A 33 -5.04 2.96 5.41
N VAL A 34 -3.78 2.82 5.07
CA VAL A 34 -2.86 3.96 4.90
C VAL A 34 -2.21 3.86 3.54
N LYS A 35 -2.24 4.97 2.79
CA LYS A 35 -1.47 5.05 1.55
C LYS A 35 0.00 5.24 1.92
N VAL A 36 0.80 4.22 1.66
CA VAL A 36 2.22 4.23 2.06
C VAL A 36 3.16 4.57 0.93
N HIS A 37 2.68 4.53 -0.31
CA HIS A 37 3.51 4.87 -1.45
C HIS A 37 2.63 5.10 -2.67
N GLU A 38 3.13 5.90 -3.60
CA GLU A 38 2.49 6.04 -4.92
C GLU A 38 3.56 6.27 -5.97
N PHE A 39 3.27 5.85 -7.18
CA PHE A 39 4.14 6.11 -8.31
C PHE A 39 3.28 6.21 -9.57
N ASN A 40 3.83 6.86 -10.59
CA ASN A 40 3.14 7.08 -11.86
C ASN A 40 3.75 6.21 -12.95
N MET A 41 2.86 5.65 -13.78
CA MET A 41 3.25 4.97 -15.00
C MET A 41 2.78 5.78 -16.19
N GLY A 42 3.58 5.80 -17.23
CA GLY A 42 3.18 6.47 -18.46
C GLY A 42 2.04 5.74 -19.17
N ASP A 43 1.64 6.29 -20.30
CA ASP A 43 0.61 5.67 -21.14
C ASP A 43 1.26 4.54 -21.95
N VAL A 44 1.28 3.35 -21.36
CA VAL A 44 1.88 2.16 -21.96
C VAL A 44 0.87 1.03 -21.98
N GLU A 45 1.07 0.09 -22.90
CA GLU A 45 0.29 -1.14 -22.90
C GLU A 45 0.72 -2.00 -21.72
N ASP A 46 -0.21 -2.71 -21.13
CA ASP A 46 0.03 -3.62 -20.01
C ASP A 46 0.78 -2.93 -18.86
N PRO A 47 0.25 -1.82 -18.32
CA PRO A 47 0.96 -1.09 -17.27
C PRO A 47 1.26 -1.94 -16.03
N ASP A 48 0.42 -2.92 -15.72
CA ASP A 48 0.62 -3.78 -14.55
C ASP A 48 1.89 -4.63 -14.69
N LEU A 49 2.23 -5.00 -15.91
CA LEU A 49 3.47 -5.75 -16.15
C LEU A 49 4.70 -4.91 -15.80
N TYR A 50 4.69 -3.65 -16.20
CA TYR A 50 5.81 -2.75 -15.92
C TYR A 50 5.81 -2.24 -14.49
N ALA A 51 4.68 -2.27 -13.81
CA ALA A 51 4.57 -1.83 -12.43
C ALA A 51 5.30 -2.77 -11.47
N ALA A 52 5.59 -3.99 -11.88
CA ALA A 52 6.27 -4.96 -11.01
C ALA A 52 7.62 -4.45 -10.52
N GLU A 53 8.37 -3.74 -11.37
CA GLU A 53 9.69 -3.24 -10.99
C GLU A 53 9.62 -2.14 -9.94
N PRO A 54 8.86 -1.04 -10.13
CA PRO A 54 8.74 -0.04 -9.06
C PRO A 54 8.15 -0.58 -7.77
N LEU A 55 7.24 -1.56 -7.84
CA LEU A 55 6.74 -2.21 -6.64
C LEU A 55 7.85 -2.94 -5.89
N TYR A 56 8.66 -3.69 -6.63
CA TYR A 56 9.78 -4.41 -6.04
C TYR A 56 10.80 -3.44 -5.44
N GLN A 57 11.14 -2.38 -6.17
CA GLN A 57 12.09 -1.38 -5.70
C GLN A 57 11.61 -0.73 -4.40
N TRP A 58 10.33 -0.40 -4.33
CA TRP A 58 9.78 0.17 -3.10
C TRP A 58 9.93 -0.79 -1.93
N GLN A 59 9.71 -2.08 -2.14
CA GLN A 59 9.87 -3.07 -1.08
C GLN A 59 11.29 -3.14 -0.53
N GLN A 60 12.28 -2.75 -1.34
CA GLN A 60 13.68 -2.75 -0.92
C GLN A 60 14.06 -1.50 -0.14
N THR A 61 13.24 -0.46 -0.16
CA THR A 61 13.51 0.74 0.62
C THR A 61 13.30 0.48 2.11
N GLU A 62 13.87 1.34 2.94
CA GLU A 62 13.67 1.24 4.38
C GLU A 62 12.18 1.31 4.73
N ALA A 63 11.48 2.27 4.14
CA ALA A 63 10.04 2.42 4.38
C ALA A 63 9.27 1.20 3.92
N GLY A 64 9.58 0.69 2.73
CA GLY A 64 8.90 -0.49 2.20
C GLY A 64 9.12 -1.72 3.07
N GLN A 65 10.35 -1.95 3.52
CA GLN A 65 10.65 -3.06 4.40
C GLN A 65 9.89 -2.97 5.72
N TRP A 66 9.86 -1.77 6.29
CA TRP A 66 9.13 -1.55 7.53
C TRP A 66 7.64 -1.85 7.37
N VAL A 67 7.04 -1.36 6.27
CA VAL A 67 5.62 -1.60 5.99
C VAL A 67 5.34 -3.08 5.82
N MET A 68 6.17 -3.80 5.05
CA MET A 68 5.95 -5.22 4.83
C MET A 68 6.03 -6.02 6.12
N GLU A 69 6.84 -5.57 7.08
CA GLU A 69 6.95 -6.23 8.39
C GLU A 69 5.77 -5.91 9.31
N HIS A 70 5.27 -4.68 9.28
CA HIS A 70 4.31 -4.20 10.29
C HIS A 70 2.85 -4.25 9.84
N ALA A 71 2.59 -4.30 8.53
CA ALA A 71 1.22 -4.38 8.06
C ALA A 71 0.57 -5.66 8.60
N ILE A 72 -0.69 -5.56 9.01
CA ILE A 72 -1.39 -6.71 9.59
C ILE A 72 -1.72 -7.79 8.58
N GLU A 73 -1.65 -7.45 7.30
CA GLU A 73 -1.75 -8.41 6.20
C GLU A 73 -0.97 -7.84 5.02
N THR A 74 -0.78 -8.63 3.97
CA THR A 74 -0.01 -8.19 2.81
C THR A 74 -0.60 -6.91 2.24
N PRO A 75 0.21 -5.86 2.05
CA PRO A 75 -0.26 -4.64 1.40
C PRO A 75 -0.81 -4.92 0.01
N PHE A 76 -1.68 -4.05 -0.46
CA PHE A 76 -2.26 -4.18 -1.79
C PHE A 76 -2.06 -2.87 -2.55
N TRP A 77 -2.20 -2.93 -3.87
CA TRP A 77 -2.08 -1.73 -4.69
C TRP A 77 -3.36 -1.52 -5.50
N HIS A 78 -3.58 -0.28 -5.86
CA HIS A 78 -4.72 0.13 -6.67
C HIS A 78 -4.24 1.08 -7.76
N ARG A 79 -4.77 0.89 -8.96
CA ARG A 79 -4.40 1.69 -10.12
C ARG A 79 -5.56 2.62 -10.48
N MET A 80 -5.23 3.88 -10.76
CA MET A 80 -6.19 4.85 -11.23
C MET A 80 -5.66 5.54 -12.46
N VAL A 81 -6.54 5.86 -13.41
CA VAL A 81 -6.16 6.62 -14.58
C VAL A 81 -5.89 8.07 -14.16
N ASN A 82 -4.76 8.62 -14.62
CA ASN A 82 -4.44 10.00 -14.39
C ASN A 82 -5.06 10.82 -15.54
N PRO A 83 -6.05 11.68 -15.26
CA PRO A 83 -6.74 12.42 -16.33
C PRO A 83 -5.89 13.47 -17.01
N TYR A 84 -4.77 13.87 -16.40
CA TYR A 84 -3.91 14.90 -16.96
C TYR A 84 -2.86 14.33 -17.92
N THR A 85 -2.39 13.11 -17.66
CA THR A 85 -1.31 12.51 -18.47
C THR A 85 -1.79 11.30 -19.27
N PHE A 86 -3.00 10.81 -19.02
CA PHE A 86 -3.58 9.59 -19.59
C PHE A 86 -2.76 8.34 -19.23
N GLY A 87 -1.83 8.48 -18.32
CA GLY A 87 -1.12 7.34 -17.72
C GLY A 87 -1.87 6.85 -16.51
N TYR A 88 -1.15 6.13 -15.66
CA TYR A 88 -1.74 5.52 -14.45
C TYR A 88 -0.97 5.93 -13.22
N THR A 89 -1.72 6.11 -12.12
CA THR A 89 -1.13 6.31 -10.80
C THR A 89 -1.42 5.07 -9.98
N TYR A 90 -0.37 4.51 -9.40
CA TYR A 90 -0.47 3.32 -8.54
C TYR A 90 -0.31 3.75 -7.09
N TYR A 91 -1.22 3.29 -6.25
CA TYR A 91 -1.21 3.53 -4.81
C TYR A 91 -0.98 2.22 -4.09
N ILE A 92 -0.04 2.22 -3.16
CA ILE A 92 0.16 1.07 -2.29
C ILE A 92 -0.50 1.38 -0.96
N ILE A 93 -1.41 0.50 -0.55
CA ILE A 93 -2.20 0.65 0.66
C ILE A 93 -1.80 -0.45 1.63
N ALA A 94 -1.51 -0.07 2.86
CA ALA A 94 -1.19 -1.02 3.93
C ALA A 94 -2.16 -0.83 5.08
N ARG A 95 -2.53 -1.92 5.71
CA ARG A 95 -3.35 -1.88 6.91
C ARG A 95 -2.44 -1.90 8.10
N LEU A 96 -2.41 -0.78 8.83
CA LEU A 96 -1.50 -0.59 9.95
C LEU A 96 -2.28 -0.47 11.24
N LYS A 97 -1.74 -1.07 12.30
CA LYS A 97 -2.26 -0.84 13.65
C LYS A 97 -2.13 0.63 13.99
N GLU A 98 -2.96 1.12 14.90
CA GLU A 98 -3.01 2.52 15.25
C GLU A 98 -1.64 3.08 15.65
N GLN A 99 -0.91 2.35 16.49
CA GLN A 99 0.43 2.80 16.90
C GLN A 99 1.43 2.81 15.75
N ASP A 100 1.32 1.86 14.84
CA ASP A 100 2.21 1.79 13.68
C ASP A 100 1.87 2.90 12.69
N GLN A 101 0.60 3.24 12.56
CA GLN A 101 0.17 4.36 11.73
C GLN A 101 0.78 5.67 12.23
N THR A 102 0.80 5.88 13.54
CA THR A 102 1.41 7.06 14.14
C THR A 102 2.89 7.11 13.84
N TYR A 103 3.58 5.98 14.01
CA TYR A 103 5.01 5.91 13.71
C TYR A 103 5.28 6.22 12.24
N TRP A 104 4.49 5.64 11.32
CA TRP A 104 4.61 5.90 9.89
C TRP A 104 4.46 7.39 9.58
N ALA A 105 3.43 8.02 10.13
CA ALA A 105 3.16 9.43 9.88
C ALA A 105 4.30 10.32 10.34
N LEU A 106 4.90 10.00 11.48
CA LEU A 106 5.99 10.81 12.03
C LEU A 106 7.30 10.61 11.26
N LYS A 107 7.54 9.43 10.73
CA LYS A 107 8.84 9.13 10.11
C LYS A 107 8.85 9.34 8.61
N TRP A 108 7.79 8.93 7.91
CA TRP A 108 7.81 8.93 6.45
C TRP A 108 6.76 9.81 5.78
N GLN A 109 5.64 10.01 6.43
CA GLN A 109 4.60 10.84 5.84
C GLN A 109 4.94 12.30 6.06
N LYS A 110 5.21 13.01 4.98
CA LYS A 110 5.49 14.44 5.05
C LYS A 110 4.23 15.21 4.65
N SER A 111 3.92 16.19 5.44
CA SER A 111 2.81 17.10 5.16
C SER A 111 3.19 18.10 4.08
#